data_e5c6401030b955c033c24611f4dce4ad
#
_entry.id   e5c6401030b955c033c24611f4dce4ad
#
_cell.length_a   1.000
_cell.length_b   1.000
_cell.length_c   1.000
_cell.angle_alpha   90.00
_cell.angle_beta   90.00
_cell.angle_gamma   90.00
#
_symmetry.space_group_name_H-M   'P 1'
#
loop_
_entity.id
_entity.type
_entity.pdbx_description
1 polymer ?
#
loop_
_entity_poly.entity_id
_entity_poly.type
_entity_poly.pdbx_seq_one_letter_code
_entity_poly.pdbx_strand_id
1 'polypeptide(L)'
;MKSPRTPDNEEPAAERACDFRPVDKGFTEEMALAEAERCLNCKKPFCVEGCPVNINIPRFIEQIREKDFGGALDTIREDSMLPAICGRVCPQENQCEGKCIRGKKSEPVAIGQLERFLGDRPELASTPKMAPKNGKKVAVVGSGPSGITCAGELARNGFDVTVFEAFFTGGGVLVYGIPEFRLPKAVVKREIDGLENMGVKFEYNSVVGNMATADELFEQGFDAIYVATGAGLPKFLNVPGENLPNVFFANEYLTRVNLMKANKFPEYDTPTKHGKNVVVFGGGNVAMDAVRTAKRLGAEHAIIAYRRTEDEMPCRRAELHHAKAEGVEVLPLVSPLEFVAGEDGSVCAVKVQKMKLGEPDESGRRRPVPIEGAIEEIPCDVAISAIGTNANPFAAKIGGKMELNKWGYIVADEETGQTTDPRIWAGGDIVTGAATVILAMGAGKKAAASITKSLLGE
;
A
#
# COMPACT_ATOMS: atom_id res chain seq x y z
N MET A 1 4.49 14.01 -34.81
CA MET A 1 3.17 13.49 -34.45
C MET A 1 3.20 13.08 -33.01
N LYS A 2 2.13 13.35 -32.22
CA LYS A 2 2.07 12.92 -30.82
C LYS A 2 1.67 11.45 -30.81
N SER A 3 2.61 10.52 -30.57
CA SER A 3 2.25 9.10 -30.39
C SER A 3 1.30 8.95 -29.20
N PRO A 4 0.22 8.16 -29.30
CA PRO A 4 -0.66 7.87 -28.19
C PRO A 4 0.11 7.13 -27.09
N ARG A 5 -0.42 7.12 -25.87
CA ARG A 5 0.09 6.28 -24.78
C ARG A 5 -0.04 4.80 -25.19
N THR A 6 0.98 4.03 -24.89
CA THR A 6 0.92 2.58 -25.07
C THR A 6 -0.18 2.04 -24.14
N PRO A 7 -1.19 1.31 -24.65
CA PRO A 7 -2.27 0.79 -23.84
C PRO A 7 -1.73 -0.23 -22.81
N ASP A 8 -2.37 -0.28 -21.65
CA ASP A 8 -2.04 -1.26 -20.63
C ASP A 8 -2.40 -2.68 -21.14
N ASN A 9 -1.60 -3.67 -20.76
CA ASN A 9 -1.74 -5.05 -21.21
C ASN A 9 -2.61 -5.84 -20.22
N GLU A 10 -3.91 -5.55 -20.23
CA GLU A 10 -4.86 -6.08 -19.29
C GLU A 10 -5.57 -7.35 -19.79
N GLU A 11 -5.89 -8.26 -18.86
CA GLU A 11 -6.82 -9.36 -19.12
C GLU A 11 -8.24 -8.82 -19.34
N PRO A 12 -9.04 -9.46 -20.22
CA PRO A 12 -10.43 -9.09 -20.44
C PRO A 12 -11.22 -9.07 -19.10
N ALA A 13 -12.01 -8.03 -18.87
CA ALA A 13 -12.67 -7.81 -17.59
C ALA A 13 -13.58 -8.98 -17.15
N ALA A 14 -14.29 -9.60 -18.08
CA ALA A 14 -15.16 -10.75 -17.80
C ALA A 14 -14.38 -11.98 -17.32
N GLU A 15 -13.16 -12.18 -17.83
CA GLU A 15 -12.30 -13.30 -17.43
C GLU A 15 -11.63 -13.03 -16.09
N ARG A 16 -11.05 -11.85 -15.92
CA ARG A 16 -10.29 -11.49 -14.71
C ARG A 16 -11.15 -11.29 -13.46
N ALA A 17 -12.46 -11.05 -13.65
CA ALA A 17 -13.40 -10.92 -12.53
C ALA A 17 -13.72 -12.25 -11.82
N CYS A 18 -13.33 -13.38 -12.39
CA CYS A 18 -13.65 -14.71 -11.88
C CYS A 18 -12.51 -15.39 -11.13
N ASP A 19 -11.30 -14.79 -11.13
CA ASP A 19 -10.11 -15.40 -10.50
C ASP A 19 -9.17 -14.35 -9.89
N PHE A 20 -8.09 -14.82 -9.26
CA PHE A 20 -7.11 -13.98 -8.57
C PHE A 20 -5.81 -13.76 -9.37
N ARG A 21 -5.77 -14.11 -10.67
CA ARG A 21 -4.62 -13.80 -11.53
C ARG A 21 -4.42 -12.29 -11.68
N PRO A 22 -3.19 -11.83 -11.95
CA PRO A 22 -2.91 -10.41 -12.17
C PRO A 22 -3.80 -9.81 -13.25
N VAL A 23 -4.39 -8.66 -12.95
CA VAL A 23 -5.26 -7.90 -13.88
C VAL A 23 -4.47 -7.41 -15.09
N ASP A 24 -3.28 -6.90 -14.84
CA ASP A 24 -2.36 -6.35 -15.83
C ASP A 24 -1.14 -7.27 -15.95
N LYS A 25 -0.79 -7.65 -17.18
CA LYS A 25 0.36 -8.52 -17.49
C LYS A 25 1.68 -7.75 -17.55
N GLY A 26 1.64 -6.42 -17.53
CA GLY A 26 2.80 -5.55 -17.75
C GLY A 26 3.18 -5.44 -19.23
N PHE A 27 4.10 -4.54 -19.52
CA PHE A 27 4.58 -4.29 -20.88
C PHE A 27 5.47 -5.43 -21.39
N THR A 28 5.33 -5.77 -22.69
CA THR A 28 6.34 -6.50 -23.43
C THR A 28 7.54 -5.58 -23.71
N GLU A 29 8.64 -6.14 -24.24
CA GLU A 29 9.80 -5.32 -24.63
C GLU A 29 9.42 -4.30 -25.70
N GLU A 30 8.64 -4.69 -26.70
CA GLU A 30 8.18 -3.81 -27.77
C GLU A 30 7.31 -2.66 -27.23
N MET A 31 6.42 -2.97 -26.30
CA MET A 31 5.57 -1.96 -25.65
C MET A 31 6.41 -0.98 -24.81
N ALA A 32 7.38 -1.50 -24.06
CA ALA A 32 8.26 -0.68 -23.24
C ALA A 32 9.14 0.26 -24.09
N LEU A 33 9.71 -0.24 -25.18
CA LEU A 33 10.48 0.58 -26.12
C LEU A 33 9.62 1.67 -26.77
N ALA A 34 8.42 1.30 -27.26
CA ALA A 34 7.49 2.25 -27.87
C ALA A 34 7.06 3.35 -26.89
N GLU A 35 6.83 3.01 -25.63
CA GLU A 35 6.46 3.97 -24.59
C GLU A 35 7.65 4.83 -24.16
N ALA A 36 8.86 4.27 -24.06
CA ALA A 36 10.06 5.00 -23.73
C ALA A 36 10.38 6.09 -24.77
N GLU A 37 10.12 5.85 -26.07
CA GLU A 37 10.26 6.85 -27.14
C GLU A 37 9.37 8.08 -26.94
N ARG A 38 8.32 7.99 -26.15
CA ARG A 38 7.44 9.11 -25.83
C ARG A 38 8.07 10.09 -24.83
N CYS A 39 9.10 9.68 -24.10
CA CYS A 39 9.75 10.55 -23.12
C CYS A 39 10.50 11.69 -23.81
N LEU A 40 10.31 12.92 -23.31
CA LEU A 40 10.95 14.13 -23.86
C LEU A 40 12.35 14.38 -23.30
N ASN A 41 12.83 13.57 -22.38
CA ASN A 41 14.12 13.76 -21.68
C ASN A 41 14.31 15.20 -21.18
N CYS A 42 13.39 15.67 -20.35
CA CYS A 42 13.27 17.08 -19.95
C CYS A 42 14.48 17.54 -19.13
N LYS A 43 15.02 18.73 -19.41
CA LYS A 43 16.08 19.36 -18.59
C LYS A 43 15.65 19.65 -17.14
N LYS A 44 14.35 19.92 -16.92
CA LYS A 44 13.71 20.05 -15.60
C LYS A 44 12.63 18.98 -15.51
N PRO A 45 12.95 17.78 -15.00
CA PRO A 45 12.05 16.64 -15.01
C PRO A 45 11.08 16.71 -13.81
N PHE A 46 9.92 17.37 -13.98
CA PHE A 46 8.89 17.43 -12.92
C PHE A 46 8.38 16.05 -12.47
N CYS A 47 8.55 15.02 -13.30
CA CYS A 47 8.24 13.65 -12.90
C CYS A 47 9.15 13.15 -11.76
N VAL A 48 10.41 13.58 -11.69
CA VAL A 48 11.31 13.29 -10.56
C VAL A 48 10.82 13.98 -9.29
N GLU A 49 10.46 15.27 -9.38
CA GLU A 49 9.88 16.02 -8.25
C GLU A 49 8.54 15.41 -7.77
N GLY A 50 7.82 14.74 -8.68
CA GLY A 50 6.58 14.04 -8.38
C GLY A 50 6.78 12.66 -7.77
N CYS A 51 8.00 12.13 -7.74
CA CYS A 51 8.32 10.85 -7.13
C CYS A 51 8.76 11.06 -5.67
N PRO A 52 8.08 10.48 -4.68
CA PRO A 52 8.44 10.67 -3.26
C PRO A 52 9.84 10.21 -2.85
N VAL A 53 10.49 9.38 -3.68
CA VAL A 53 11.87 8.92 -3.45
C VAL A 53 12.85 9.46 -4.51
N ASN A 54 12.39 10.36 -5.40
CA ASN A 54 13.19 11.09 -6.39
C ASN A 54 13.94 10.21 -7.41
N ILE A 55 13.35 9.09 -7.87
CA ILE A 55 13.93 8.23 -8.91
C ILE A 55 14.32 9.08 -10.13
N ASN A 56 15.51 8.88 -10.68
CA ASN A 56 15.95 9.54 -11.89
C ASN A 56 15.23 8.99 -13.14
N ILE A 57 13.96 9.39 -13.29
CA ILE A 57 13.03 8.89 -14.31
C ILE A 57 13.54 9.11 -15.73
N PRO A 58 14.05 10.31 -16.14
CA PRO A 58 14.57 10.50 -17.49
C PRO A 58 15.73 9.53 -17.81
N ARG A 59 16.64 9.30 -16.85
CA ARG A 59 17.81 8.46 -17.06
C ARG A 59 17.41 6.99 -17.30
N PHE A 60 16.57 6.40 -16.44
CA PHE A 60 16.18 5.01 -16.66
C PHE A 60 15.36 4.83 -17.94
N ILE A 61 14.53 5.81 -18.34
CA ILE A 61 13.78 5.74 -19.60
C ILE A 61 14.70 5.86 -20.81
N GLU A 62 15.74 6.70 -20.76
CA GLU A 62 16.77 6.78 -21.80
C GLU A 62 17.49 5.44 -21.96
N GLN A 63 17.90 4.83 -20.85
CA GLN A 63 18.53 3.51 -20.85
C GLN A 63 17.62 2.41 -21.42
N ILE A 64 16.28 2.48 -21.17
CA ILE A 64 15.34 1.57 -21.87
C ILE A 64 15.40 1.77 -23.39
N ARG A 65 15.43 3.01 -23.88
CA ARG A 65 15.53 3.33 -25.32
C ARG A 65 16.81 2.76 -25.94
N GLU A 66 17.90 2.79 -25.18
CA GLU A 66 19.20 2.23 -25.57
C GLU A 66 19.27 0.71 -25.41
N LYS A 67 18.19 0.07 -24.90
CA LYS A 67 18.12 -1.37 -24.52
C LYS A 67 19.09 -1.77 -23.42
N ASP A 68 19.61 -0.83 -22.66
CA ASP A 68 20.37 -1.06 -21.45
C ASP A 68 19.41 -1.27 -20.26
N PHE A 69 18.67 -2.38 -20.26
CA PHE A 69 17.67 -2.69 -19.23
C PHE A 69 18.30 -2.93 -17.85
N GLY A 70 19.54 -3.47 -17.83
CA GLY A 70 20.29 -3.67 -16.59
C GLY A 70 20.63 -2.33 -15.93
N GLY A 71 21.26 -1.43 -16.69
CA GLY A 71 21.58 -0.08 -16.22
C GLY A 71 20.33 0.71 -15.83
N ALA A 72 19.22 0.53 -16.56
CA ALA A 72 17.93 1.17 -16.24
C ALA A 72 17.39 0.69 -14.88
N LEU A 73 17.43 -0.62 -14.60
CA LEU A 73 17.00 -1.18 -13.32
C LEU A 73 17.91 -0.73 -12.18
N ASP A 74 19.22 -0.70 -12.40
CA ASP A 74 20.19 -0.20 -11.43
C ASP A 74 19.95 1.28 -11.09
N THR A 75 19.63 2.11 -12.11
CA THR A 75 19.26 3.51 -11.91
C THR A 75 18.01 3.66 -11.03
N ILE A 76 16.99 2.83 -11.19
CA ILE A 76 15.83 2.85 -10.30
C ILE A 76 16.24 2.45 -8.88
N ARG A 77 17.08 1.42 -8.74
CA ARG A 77 17.53 0.88 -7.46
C ARG A 77 18.48 1.78 -6.68
N GLU A 78 19.01 2.84 -7.29
CA GLU A 78 19.70 3.92 -6.56
C GLU A 78 18.76 4.61 -5.54
N ASP A 79 17.47 4.70 -5.87
CA ASP A 79 16.47 5.45 -5.09
C ASP A 79 15.30 4.63 -4.57
N SER A 80 14.97 3.51 -5.20
CA SER A 80 13.82 2.66 -4.86
C SER A 80 14.24 1.20 -4.70
N MET A 81 13.99 0.66 -3.50
CA MET A 81 14.27 -0.75 -3.20
C MET A 81 13.24 -1.72 -3.80
N LEU A 82 12.04 -1.23 -4.19
CA LEU A 82 10.88 -2.06 -4.52
C LEU A 82 10.26 -1.71 -5.90
N PRO A 83 11.04 -1.70 -6.99
CA PRO A 83 10.55 -1.25 -8.31
C PRO A 83 9.37 -2.09 -8.83
N ALA A 84 9.40 -3.41 -8.65
CA ALA A 84 8.33 -4.30 -9.09
C ALA A 84 7.00 -4.01 -8.36
N ILE A 85 7.07 -3.58 -7.11
CA ILE A 85 5.90 -3.23 -6.29
C ILE A 85 5.42 -1.82 -6.66
N CYS A 86 6.31 -0.84 -6.68
CA CYS A 86 5.98 0.56 -6.99
C CYS A 86 5.34 0.71 -8.37
N GLY A 87 5.87 0.05 -9.38
CA GLY A 87 5.29 0.04 -10.74
C GLY A 87 3.84 -0.46 -10.78
N ARG A 88 3.43 -1.31 -9.82
CA ARG A 88 2.05 -1.84 -9.71
C ARG A 88 1.12 -0.98 -8.86
N VAL A 89 1.60 -0.46 -7.72
CA VAL A 89 0.70 0.05 -6.67
C VAL A 89 0.78 1.56 -6.42
N CYS A 90 1.80 2.25 -6.92
CA CYS A 90 1.88 3.70 -6.81
C CYS A 90 0.68 4.38 -7.50
N PRO A 91 0.13 5.45 -6.94
CA PRO A 91 -0.84 6.31 -7.64
C PRO A 91 -0.13 7.27 -8.59
N GLN A 92 0.47 6.72 -9.67
CA GLN A 92 1.31 7.48 -10.60
C GLN A 92 0.61 8.69 -11.19
N GLU A 93 -0.71 8.62 -11.40
CA GLU A 93 -1.56 9.71 -11.87
C GLU A 93 -1.54 10.95 -10.97
N ASN A 94 -1.23 10.78 -9.68
CA ASN A 94 -1.09 11.86 -8.69
C ASN A 94 0.38 12.17 -8.36
N GLN A 95 1.32 11.42 -8.90
CA GLN A 95 2.76 11.50 -8.62
C GLN A 95 3.56 11.79 -9.90
N CYS A 96 4.45 10.88 -10.29
CA CYS A 96 5.36 11.07 -11.43
C CYS A 96 4.62 11.29 -12.76
N GLU A 97 3.61 10.51 -13.08
CA GLU A 97 2.83 10.67 -14.33
C GLU A 97 1.98 11.94 -14.29
N GLY A 98 1.36 12.26 -13.13
CA GLY A 98 0.60 13.50 -12.94
C GLY A 98 1.43 14.77 -13.11
N LYS A 99 2.75 14.70 -12.91
CA LYS A 99 3.70 15.80 -13.15
C LYS A 99 4.37 15.75 -14.53
N CYS A 100 4.13 14.70 -15.32
CA CYS A 100 4.72 14.56 -16.63
C CYS A 100 4.27 15.70 -17.56
N ILE A 101 5.24 16.43 -18.15
CA ILE A 101 4.94 17.60 -18.98
C ILE A 101 4.15 17.24 -20.26
N ARG A 102 4.25 15.99 -20.73
CA ARG A 102 3.41 15.50 -21.83
C ARG A 102 1.92 15.54 -21.49
N GLY A 103 1.56 15.27 -20.25
CA GLY A 103 0.18 15.30 -19.77
C GLY A 103 -0.53 16.63 -19.99
N LYS A 104 0.21 17.75 -20.17
CA LYS A 104 -0.37 19.06 -20.47
C LYS A 104 -1.00 19.16 -21.86
N LYS A 105 -0.56 18.35 -22.84
CA LYS A 105 -0.99 18.43 -24.26
C LYS A 105 -1.43 17.08 -24.84
N SER A 106 -1.18 15.99 -24.13
CA SER A 106 -1.52 14.62 -24.49
C SER A 106 -1.52 13.76 -23.22
N GLU A 107 -1.52 12.45 -23.34
CA GLU A 107 -1.37 11.55 -22.22
C GLU A 107 0.09 11.54 -21.69
N PRO A 108 0.29 11.45 -20.35
CA PRO A 108 1.62 11.31 -19.76
C PRO A 108 2.32 10.04 -20.25
N VAL A 109 3.63 9.94 -20.05
CA VAL A 109 4.37 8.68 -20.22
C VAL A 109 3.94 7.69 -19.15
N ALA A 110 3.76 6.42 -19.51
CA ALA A 110 3.41 5.33 -18.60
C ALA A 110 4.62 4.91 -17.73
N ILE A 111 5.05 5.82 -16.86
CA ILE A 111 6.25 5.67 -16.04
C ILE A 111 6.16 4.44 -15.15
N GLY A 112 5.01 4.21 -14.51
CA GLY A 112 4.78 3.04 -13.67
C GLY A 112 4.88 1.72 -14.42
N GLN A 113 4.38 1.66 -15.66
CA GLN A 113 4.52 0.45 -16.51
C GLN A 113 5.97 0.19 -16.92
N LEU A 114 6.74 1.24 -17.19
CA LEU A 114 8.17 1.12 -17.50
C LEU A 114 8.97 0.69 -16.27
N GLU A 115 8.67 1.23 -15.10
CA GLU A 115 9.26 0.80 -13.82
C GLU A 115 8.94 -0.67 -13.53
N ARG A 116 7.68 -1.08 -13.72
CA ARG A 116 7.24 -2.47 -13.58
C ARG A 116 7.95 -3.40 -14.56
N PHE A 117 8.06 -3.01 -15.83
CA PHE A 117 8.75 -3.77 -16.86
C PHE A 117 10.17 -4.15 -16.45
N LEU A 118 10.91 -3.22 -15.84
CA LEU A 118 12.25 -3.47 -15.32
C LEU A 118 12.20 -4.26 -14.00
N GLY A 119 11.32 -3.88 -13.07
CA GLY A 119 11.20 -4.54 -11.77
C GLY A 119 10.79 -6.01 -11.84
N ASP A 120 10.10 -6.42 -12.91
CA ASP A 120 9.74 -7.83 -13.16
C ASP A 120 10.91 -8.68 -13.72
N ARG A 121 12.09 -8.07 -13.95
CA ARG A 121 13.29 -8.68 -14.49
C ARG A 121 14.49 -8.51 -13.54
N PRO A 122 14.41 -9.04 -12.30
CA PRO A 122 15.47 -8.85 -11.30
C PRO A 122 16.82 -9.41 -11.71
N GLU A 123 16.83 -10.37 -12.61
CA GLU A 123 18.03 -10.99 -13.19
C GLU A 123 18.90 -10.01 -14.02
N LEU A 124 18.33 -8.88 -14.41
CA LEU A 124 19.03 -7.85 -15.17
C LEU A 124 19.86 -6.91 -14.28
N ALA A 125 19.55 -6.85 -12.98
CA ALA A 125 20.22 -5.96 -12.07
C ALA A 125 21.64 -6.42 -11.73
N SER A 126 22.54 -5.46 -11.54
CA SER A 126 23.83 -5.77 -10.97
C SER A 126 23.73 -6.12 -9.49
N THR A 127 24.75 -6.83 -8.99
CA THR A 127 24.85 -7.11 -7.55
C THR A 127 24.96 -5.79 -6.78
N PRO A 128 24.14 -5.56 -5.74
CA PRO A 128 24.20 -4.34 -4.95
C PRO A 128 25.58 -4.12 -4.37
N LYS A 129 26.11 -2.92 -4.49
CA LYS A 129 27.36 -2.55 -3.79
C LYS A 129 27.08 -2.45 -2.32
N MET A 130 27.77 -3.25 -1.53
CA MET A 130 27.66 -3.27 -0.07
C MET A 130 28.89 -2.60 0.54
N ALA A 131 28.67 -1.70 1.50
CA ALA A 131 29.77 -1.18 2.33
C ALA A 131 30.31 -2.29 3.24
N PRO A 132 31.59 -2.19 3.65
CA PRO A 132 32.15 -3.10 4.66
C PRO A 132 31.34 -3.06 5.96
N LYS A 133 31.26 -4.20 6.65
CA LYS A 133 30.58 -4.28 7.95
C LYS A 133 31.17 -3.29 8.94
N ASN A 134 30.30 -2.47 9.55
CA ASN A 134 30.68 -1.42 10.50
C ASN A 134 30.54 -1.84 11.99
N GLY A 135 30.04 -3.07 12.24
CA GLY A 135 29.86 -3.64 13.58
C GLY A 135 28.64 -3.09 14.36
N LYS A 136 27.85 -2.19 13.77
CA LYS A 136 26.64 -1.65 14.38
C LYS A 136 25.43 -2.51 14.04
N LYS A 137 24.55 -2.68 15.04
CA LYS A 137 23.32 -3.51 14.93
C LYS A 137 22.08 -2.63 15.01
N VAL A 138 21.15 -2.81 14.08
CA VAL A 138 19.89 -2.08 14.07
C VAL A 138 18.71 -3.06 14.08
N ALA A 139 17.76 -2.83 15.00
CA ALA A 139 16.48 -3.52 15.05
C ALA A 139 15.45 -2.73 14.21
N VAL A 140 14.76 -3.40 13.31
CA VAL A 140 13.65 -2.84 12.55
C VAL A 140 12.35 -3.54 12.98
N VAL A 141 11.37 -2.79 13.48
CA VAL A 141 10.13 -3.33 14.03
C VAL A 141 9.02 -3.16 12.99
N GLY A 142 8.68 -4.26 12.32
CA GLY A 142 7.72 -4.33 11.22
C GLY A 142 8.38 -4.40 9.84
N SER A 143 7.91 -5.33 9.03
CA SER A 143 8.42 -5.63 7.68
C SER A 143 7.55 -5.02 6.55
N GLY A 144 6.73 -4.01 6.86
CA GLY A 144 6.01 -3.25 5.84
C GLY A 144 6.96 -2.44 4.93
N PRO A 145 6.44 -1.73 3.91
CA PRO A 145 7.26 -1.00 2.93
C PRO A 145 8.32 -0.08 3.56
N SER A 146 7.97 0.58 4.66
CA SER A 146 8.88 1.46 5.39
C SER A 146 10.02 0.69 6.04
N GLY A 147 9.70 -0.41 6.76
CA GLY A 147 10.68 -1.23 7.46
C GLY A 147 11.66 -1.93 6.52
N ILE A 148 11.15 -2.57 5.46
CA ILE A 148 12.02 -3.26 4.49
C ILE A 148 12.91 -2.30 3.70
N THR A 149 12.43 -1.09 3.40
CA THR A 149 13.28 -0.06 2.76
C THR A 149 14.38 0.40 3.71
N CYS A 150 14.05 0.72 4.96
CA CYS A 150 15.04 1.09 5.96
C CYS A 150 16.08 -0.03 6.17
N ALA A 151 15.64 -1.28 6.29
CA ALA A 151 16.50 -2.44 6.47
C ALA A 151 17.48 -2.62 5.28
N GLY A 152 17.00 -2.49 4.05
CA GLY A 152 17.81 -2.61 2.85
C GLY A 152 18.87 -1.49 2.74
N GLU A 153 18.50 -0.23 3.00
CA GLU A 153 19.43 0.89 2.97
C GLU A 153 20.50 0.76 4.07
N LEU A 154 20.11 0.36 5.28
CA LEU A 154 21.08 0.11 6.36
C LEU A 154 22.01 -1.07 6.05
N ALA A 155 21.49 -2.15 5.48
CA ALA A 155 22.31 -3.29 5.06
C ALA A 155 23.36 -2.87 4.02
N ARG A 156 22.97 -2.05 3.01
CA ARG A 156 23.91 -1.46 2.04
C ARG A 156 25.05 -0.68 2.70
N ASN A 157 24.73 0.03 3.78
CA ASN A 157 25.68 0.83 4.56
C ASN A 157 26.48 0.01 5.58
N GLY A 158 26.44 -1.32 5.48
CA GLY A 158 27.27 -2.23 6.28
C GLY A 158 26.76 -2.53 7.69
N PHE A 159 25.54 -2.13 8.04
CA PHE A 159 24.93 -2.47 9.33
C PHE A 159 24.50 -3.94 9.40
N ASP A 160 24.49 -4.50 10.60
CA ASP A 160 23.82 -5.75 10.90
C ASP A 160 22.36 -5.48 11.27
N VAL A 161 21.44 -5.86 10.38
CA VAL A 161 20.02 -5.54 10.51
C VAL A 161 19.20 -6.78 10.85
N THR A 162 18.33 -6.67 11.86
CA THR A 162 17.32 -7.67 12.18
C THR A 162 15.93 -7.03 12.11
N VAL A 163 15.07 -7.60 11.29
CA VAL A 163 13.68 -7.19 11.14
C VAL A 163 12.78 -8.11 11.97
N PHE A 164 12.09 -7.55 12.95
CA PHE A 164 11.08 -8.26 13.76
C PHE A 164 9.71 -8.07 13.13
N GLU A 165 9.07 -9.16 12.75
CA GLU A 165 7.75 -9.16 12.11
C GLU A 165 6.74 -9.95 12.93
N ALA A 166 5.59 -9.33 13.19
CA ALA A 166 4.52 -9.96 13.97
C ALA A 166 3.87 -11.16 13.28
N PHE A 167 3.80 -11.14 11.95
CA PHE A 167 3.23 -12.23 11.16
C PHE A 167 4.28 -13.30 10.82
N PHE A 168 3.81 -14.40 10.27
CA PHE A 168 4.65 -15.53 9.83
C PHE A 168 5.36 -15.28 8.48
N THR A 169 5.16 -14.11 7.87
CA THR A 169 5.75 -13.70 6.59
C THR A 169 5.97 -12.20 6.55
N GLY A 170 7.00 -11.78 5.82
CA GLY A 170 7.34 -10.38 5.64
C GLY A 170 6.50 -9.68 4.58
N GLY A 171 6.47 -8.34 4.62
CA GLY A 171 5.83 -7.48 3.63
C GLY A 171 4.70 -6.61 4.17
N GLY A 172 4.17 -6.90 5.37
CA GLY A 172 3.10 -6.11 5.97
C GLY A 172 1.89 -5.97 5.04
N VAL A 173 1.40 -4.74 4.85
CA VAL A 173 0.22 -4.45 3.99
C VAL A 173 0.36 -4.94 2.54
N LEU A 174 1.56 -5.11 2.04
CA LEU A 174 1.81 -5.67 0.69
C LEU A 174 1.31 -7.13 0.58
N VAL A 175 1.31 -7.84 1.70
CA VAL A 175 0.89 -9.24 1.76
C VAL A 175 -0.54 -9.37 2.27
N TYR A 176 -0.88 -8.76 3.40
CA TYR A 176 -2.21 -8.95 4.00
C TYR A 176 -3.28 -8.05 3.37
N GLY A 177 -2.92 -6.83 2.91
CA GLY A 177 -3.89 -5.81 2.48
C GLY A 177 -4.13 -5.79 0.98
N ILE A 178 -3.08 -5.80 0.15
CA ILE A 178 -3.22 -5.68 -1.30
C ILE A 178 -3.53 -7.06 -1.91
N PRO A 179 -4.61 -7.21 -2.69
CA PRO A 179 -4.99 -8.50 -3.27
C PRO A 179 -3.98 -9.05 -4.29
N GLU A 180 -4.00 -10.40 -4.44
CA GLU A 180 -3.14 -11.14 -5.37
C GLU A 180 -3.25 -10.61 -6.82
N PHE A 181 -4.46 -10.28 -7.27
CA PHE A 181 -4.71 -9.79 -8.63
C PHE A 181 -4.13 -8.38 -8.91
N ARG A 182 -3.73 -7.62 -7.88
CA ARG A 182 -3.00 -6.34 -8.00
C ARG A 182 -1.51 -6.49 -7.73
N LEU A 183 -1.17 -7.25 -6.69
CA LEU A 183 0.21 -7.48 -6.26
C LEU A 183 0.41 -8.96 -5.91
N PRO A 184 0.92 -9.77 -6.85
CA PRO A 184 1.22 -11.17 -6.57
C PRO A 184 2.19 -11.33 -5.40
N LYS A 185 1.88 -12.25 -4.48
CA LYS A 185 2.70 -12.45 -3.26
C LYS A 185 4.09 -12.99 -3.57
N ALA A 186 4.23 -13.67 -4.72
CA ALA A 186 5.54 -14.08 -5.22
C ALA A 186 6.47 -12.89 -5.49
N VAL A 187 5.93 -11.74 -5.94
CA VAL A 187 6.71 -10.51 -6.14
C VAL A 187 7.21 -9.99 -4.79
N VAL A 188 6.33 -9.92 -3.78
CA VAL A 188 6.71 -9.44 -2.45
C VAL A 188 7.76 -10.38 -1.81
N LYS A 189 7.54 -11.71 -1.92
CA LYS A 189 8.49 -12.69 -1.41
C LYS A 189 9.87 -12.51 -2.04
N ARG A 190 9.95 -12.33 -3.35
CA ARG A 190 11.21 -12.10 -4.05
C ARG A 190 11.97 -10.88 -3.53
N GLU A 191 11.28 -9.79 -3.23
CA GLU A 191 11.91 -8.60 -2.66
C GLU A 191 12.43 -8.88 -1.23
N ILE A 192 11.69 -9.63 -0.41
CA ILE A 192 12.16 -10.07 0.92
C ILE A 192 13.39 -10.97 0.80
N ASP A 193 13.33 -11.99 -0.07
CA ASP A 193 14.47 -12.91 -0.34
C ASP A 193 15.72 -12.11 -0.79
N GLY A 194 15.52 -11.03 -1.56
CA GLY A 194 16.58 -10.12 -1.96
C GLY A 194 17.26 -9.44 -0.76
N LEU A 195 16.49 -9.02 0.24
CA LEU A 195 17.02 -8.44 1.48
C LEU A 195 17.76 -9.49 2.33
N GLU A 196 17.24 -10.71 2.43
CA GLU A 196 17.92 -11.82 3.11
C GLU A 196 19.27 -12.12 2.45
N ASN A 197 19.34 -12.09 1.12
CA ASN A 197 20.60 -12.24 0.37
C ASN A 197 21.58 -11.07 0.62
N MET A 198 21.12 -9.90 1.00
CA MET A 198 21.94 -8.78 1.46
C MET A 198 22.41 -8.93 2.92
N GLY A 199 21.99 -10.00 3.61
CA GLY A 199 22.33 -10.29 5.00
C GLY A 199 21.39 -9.70 6.05
N VAL A 200 20.22 -9.20 5.65
CA VAL A 200 19.14 -8.81 6.59
C VAL A 200 18.54 -10.07 7.20
N LYS A 201 18.41 -10.10 8.52
CA LYS A 201 17.75 -11.20 9.24
C LYS A 201 16.30 -10.88 9.48
N PHE A 202 15.41 -11.86 9.33
CA PHE A 202 13.99 -11.75 9.63
C PHE A 202 13.62 -12.68 10.80
N GLU A 203 13.05 -12.09 11.84
CA GLU A 203 12.48 -12.81 12.99
C GLU A 203 10.96 -12.70 12.89
N TYR A 204 10.35 -13.74 12.33
CA TYR A 204 8.90 -13.84 12.16
C TYR A 204 8.19 -14.27 13.46
N ASN A 205 6.86 -14.05 13.54
CA ASN A 205 6.04 -14.31 14.73
C ASN A 205 6.57 -13.56 15.98
N SER A 206 7.18 -12.41 15.78
CA SER A 206 7.89 -11.63 16.79
C SER A 206 7.21 -10.28 17.01
N VAL A 207 6.40 -10.19 18.08
CA VAL A 207 5.65 -8.97 18.42
C VAL A 207 6.46 -8.15 19.43
N VAL A 208 7.24 -7.19 18.94
CA VAL A 208 7.97 -6.23 19.79
C VAL A 208 6.96 -5.40 20.60
N GLY A 209 7.25 -5.23 21.89
CA GLY A 209 6.31 -4.70 22.88
C GLY A 209 5.59 -5.79 23.68
N ASN A 210 5.64 -7.06 23.20
CA ASN A 210 5.17 -8.22 23.95
C ASN A 210 6.32 -9.20 24.27
N MET A 211 7.15 -9.51 23.25
CA MET A 211 8.29 -10.43 23.43
C MET A 211 9.53 -9.72 23.98
N ALA A 212 9.73 -8.48 23.61
CA ALA A 212 10.80 -7.61 24.08
C ALA A 212 10.39 -6.15 23.95
N THR A 213 10.82 -5.32 24.88
CA THR A 213 10.72 -3.86 24.87
C THR A 213 11.93 -3.24 24.14
N ALA A 214 11.88 -1.95 23.87
CA ALA A 214 13.03 -1.22 23.32
C ALA A 214 14.28 -1.32 24.22
N ASP A 215 14.11 -1.20 25.54
CA ASP A 215 15.23 -1.29 26.48
C ASP A 215 15.86 -2.69 26.46
N GLU A 216 15.06 -3.75 26.43
CA GLU A 216 15.54 -5.14 26.29
C GLU A 216 16.24 -5.40 24.95
N LEU A 217 15.81 -4.76 23.85
CA LEU A 217 16.54 -4.82 22.58
C LEU A 217 17.90 -4.11 22.67
N PHE A 218 17.99 -2.98 23.36
CA PHE A 218 19.28 -2.33 23.61
C PHE A 218 20.19 -3.19 24.48
N GLU A 219 19.67 -3.87 25.51
CA GLU A 219 20.43 -4.83 26.33
C GLU A 219 20.93 -6.03 25.50
N GLN A 220 20.21 -6.44 24.45
CA GLN A 220 20.64 -7.45 23.50
C GLN A 220 21.71 -6.96 22.50
N GLY A 221 22.11 -5.68 22.62
CA GLY A 221 23.20 -5.08 21.88
C GLY A 221 22.81 -4.43 20.56
N PHE A 222 21.54 -4.07 20.35
CA PHE A 222 21.16 -3.19 19.24
C PHE A 222 21.58 -1.75 19.56
N ASP A 223 22.17 -1.06 18.58
CA ASP A 223 22.62 0.34 18.70
C ASP A 223 21.47 1.33 18.42
N ALA A 224 20.53 0.95 17.57
CA ALA A 224 19.37 1.75 17.21
C ALA A 224 18.14 0.87 16.91
N ILE A 225 16.95 1.49 17.00
CA ILE A 225 15.67 0.85 16.65
C ILE A 225 14.94 1.72 15.65
N TYR A 226 14.40 1.10 14.60
CA TYR A 226 13.46 1.72 13.66
C TYR A 226 12.06 1.12 13.80
N VAL A 227 11.05 1.93 14.13
CA VAL A 227 9.66 1.48 14.33
C VAL A 227 8.82 1.77 13.10
N ALA A 228 8.32 0.70 12.46
CA ALA A 228 7.54 0.72 11.22
C ALA A 228 6.30 -0.19 11.31
N THR A 229 5.61 -0.17 12.45
CA THR A 229 4.49 -1.08 12.77
C THR A 229 3.19 -0.78 12.01
N GLY A 230 3.15 0.32 11.26
CA GLY A 230 2.01 0.69 10.44
C GLY A 230 0.77 1.15 11.22
N ALA A 231 -0.36 1.23 10.52
CA ALA A 231 -1.66 1.65 11.05
C ALA A 231 -2.71 0.61 10.64
N GLY A 232 -2.91 -0.40 11.49
CA GLY A 232 -3.78 -1.55 11.19
C GLY A 232 -5.08 -1.61 12.01
N LEU A 233 -5.29 -0.73 13.00
CA LEU A 233 -6.52 -0.69 13.78
C LEU A 233 -7.67 -0.08 12.96
N PRO A 234 -8.75 -0.81 12.66
CA PRO A 234 -9.85 -0.27 11.85
C PRO A 234 -10.56 0.87 12.56
N LYS A 235 -11.06 1.83 11.77
CA LYS A 235 -11.99 2.84 12.26
C LYS A 235 -13.40 2.28 12.29
N PHE A 236 -14.09 2.52 13.42
CA PHE A 236 -15.48 2.13 13.59
C PHE A 236 -16.40 3.18 12.97
N LEU A 237 -17.51 2.72 12.37
CA LEU A 237 -18.60 3.57 11.92
C LEU A 237 -19.39 4.12 13.10
N ASN A 238 -19.40 3.37 14.23
CA ASN A 238 -20.19 3.63 15.42
C ASN A 238 -21.71 3.71 15.14
N VAL A 239 -22.19 2.78 14.33
CA VAL A 239 -23.62 2.63 14.01
C VAL A 239 -24.16 1.32 14.60
N PRO A 240 -25.46 1.23 14.93
CA PRO A 240 -26.08 0.00 15.38
C PRO A 240 -25.82 -1.16 14.41
N GLY A 241 -25.57 -2.35 14.94
CA GLY A 241 -25.36 -3.57 14.17
C GLY A 241 -23.98 -3.70 13.53
N GLU A 242 -23.03 -2.80 13.77
CA GLU A 242 -21.66 -2.88 13.21
C GLU A 242 -20.91 -4.16 13.65
N ASN A 243 -21.33 -4.79 14.74
CA ASN A 243 -20.77 -6.03 15.29
C ASN A 243 -21.57 -7.29 14.92
N LEU A 244 -22.54 -7.21 14.03
CA LEU A 244 -23.28 -8.38 13.56
C LEU A 244 -22.37 -9.34 12.79
N PRO A 245 -22.64 -10.66 12.83
CA PRO A 245 -22.00 -11.61 11.94
C PRO A 245 -22.10 -11.17 10.47
N ASN A 246 -21.04 -11.36 9.70
CA ASN A 246 -20.88 -10.97 8.30
C ASN A 246 -20.77 -9.45 8.07
N VAL A 247 -20.62 -8.67 9.11
CA VAL A 247 -20.11 -7.28 9.03
C VAL A 247 -18.62 -7.31 9.33
N PHE A 248 -17.78 -6.93 8.35
CA PHE A 248 -16.33 -7.00 8.44
C PHE A 248 -15.68 -5.62 8.32
N PHE A 249 -14.51 -5.47 8.93
CA PHE A 249 -13.60 -4.42 8.53
C PHE A 249 -12.79 -4.86 7.30
N ALA A 250 -12.50 -3.94 6.38
CA ALA A 250 -11.83 -4.29 5.13
C ALA A 250 -10.44 -4.91 5.33
N ASN A 251 -9.67 -4.45 6.31
CA ASN A 251 -8.37 -5.05 6.62
C ASN A 251 -8.51 -6.49 7.17
N GLU A 252 -9.53 -6.78 7.97
CA GLU A 252 -9.85 -8.15 8.42
C GLU A 252 -10.22 -9.03 7.23
N TYR A 253 -11.19 -8.57 6.42
CA TYR A 253 -11.66 -9.30 5.25
C TYR A 253 -10.52 -9.61 4.27
N LEU A 254 -9.71 -8.60 3.95
CA LEU A 254 -8.57 -8.76 3.05
C LEU A 254 -7.47 -9.64 3.64
N THR A 255 -7.19 -9.55 4.94
CA THR A 255 -6.22 -10.43 5.61
C THR A 255 -6.63 -11.88 5.53
N ARG A 256 -7.92 -12.20 5.75
CA ARG A 256 -8.45 -13.56 5.62
C ARG A 256 -8.23 -14.11 4.20
N VAL A 257 -8.49 -13.31 3.17
CA VAL A 257 -8.35 -13.74 1.77
C VAL A 257 -6.89 -13.79 1.33
N ASN A 258 -6.12 -12.75 1.58
CA ASN A 258 -4.77 -12.60 1.04
C ASN A 258 -3.72 -13.39 1.83
N LEU A 259 -3.68 -13.21 3.17
CA LEU A 259 -2.67 -13.83 4.03
C LEU A 259 -3.09 -15.26 4.43
N MET A 260 -4.35 -15.42 4.86
CA MET A 260 -4.86 -16.69 5.35
C MET A 260 -5.54 -17.54 4.26
N LYS A 261 -5.53 -17.07 3.00
CA LYS A 261 -5.96 -17.78 1.78
C LYS A 261 -7.39 -18.33 1.83
N ALA A 262 -8.32 -17.56 2.42
CA ALA A 262 -9.73 -17.93 2.52
C ALA A 262 -10.40 -18.21 1.17
N ASN A 263 -9.89 -17.64 0.07
CA ASN A 263 -10.31 -17.92 -1.30
C ASN A 263 -9.99 -19.35 -1.76
N LYS A 264 -9.21 -20.11 -1.00
CA LYS A 264 -8.84 -21.50 -1.27
C LYS A 264 -9.43 -22.48 -0.25
N PHE A 265 -10.43 -22.06 0.54
CA PHE A 265 -11.13 -22.98 1.41
C PHE A 265 -11.82 -24.10 0.59
N PRO A 266 -11.79 -25.40 0.99
CA PRO A 266 -11.21 -25.95 2.21
C PRO A 266 -9.73 -26.40 2.12
N GLU A 267 -9.00 -26.09 1.05
CA GLU A 267 -7.56 -26.38 0.95
C GLU A 267 -6.78 -25.71 2.10
N TYR A 268 -7.24 -24.53 2.52
CA TYR A 268 -6.75 -23.79 3.68
C TYR A 268 -7.89 -23.62 4.70
N ASP A 269 -7.62 -23.82 5.99
CA ASP A 269 -8.59 -23.82 7.09
C ASP A 269 -9.10 -22.44 7.50
N THR A 270 -9.30 -21.54 6.54
CA THR A 270 -9.82 -20.18 6.80
C THR A 270 -11.14 -20.00 6.08
N PRO A 271 -12.29 -20.25 6.73
CA PRO A 271 -13.58 -19.98 6.13
C PRO A 271 -13.82 -18.47 6.01
N THR A 272 -14.49 -18.06 4.95
CA THR A 272 -15.06 -16.72 4.83
C THR A 272 -16.47 -16.82 4.26
N LYS A 273 -17.32 -15.87 4.63
CA LYS A 273 -18.65 -15.79 4.03
C LYS A 273 -18.51 -15.25 2.61
N HIS A 274 -18.94 -16.05 1.64
CA HIS A 274 -19.14 -15.62 0.26
C HIS A 274 -20.56 -15.06 0.18
N GLY A 275 -20.71 -13.74 0.15
CA GLY A 275 -22.01 -13.09 0.03
C GLY A 275 -22.46 -13.04 -1.42
N LYS A 276 -23.79 -13.10 -1.65
CA LYS A 276 -24.38 -12.78 -2.95
C LYS A 276 -24.51 -11.27 -3.15
N ASN A 277 -24.94 -10.57 -2.07
CA ASN A 277 -25.13 -9.13 -2.04
C ASN A 277 -24.10 -8.54 -1.05
N VAL A 278 -23.04 -7.98 -1.58
CA VAL A 278 -21.94 -7.43 -0.77
C VAL A 278 -21.90 -5.92 -0.89
N VAL A 279 -21.98 -5.22 0.24
CA VAL A 279 -21.89 -3.74 0.28
C VAL A 279 -20.61 -3.33 0.98
N VAL A 280 -19.77 -2.53 0.31
CA VAL A 280 -18.51 -2.01 0.84
C VAL A 280 -18.62 -0.50 1.04
N PHE A 281 -18.46 -0.04 2.26
CA PHE A 281 -18.51 1.38 2.62
C PHE A 281 -17.12 2.01 2.56
N GLY A 282 -16.91 2.91 1.60
CA GLY A 282 -15.66 3.63 1.41
C GLY A 282 -15.37 3.94 -0.05
N GLY A 283 -14.41 4.84 -0.30
CA GLY A 283 -14.04 5.24 -1.66
C GLY A 283 -12.50 5.22 -1.90
N GLY A 284 -11.73 4.64 -0.99
CA GLY A 284 -10.27 4.52 -1.12
C GLY A 284 -9.84 3.22 -1.82
N ASN A 285 -8.53 3.07 -2.02
CA ASN A 285 -7.97 1.86 -2.65
C ASN A 285 -8.35 0.58 -1.90
N VAL A 286 -8.40 0.62 -0.57
CA VAL A 286 -8.80 -0.53 0.26
C VAL A 286 -10.25 -0.94 0.00
N ALA A 287 -11.14 0.03 -0.25
CA ALA A 287 -12.53 -0.26 -0.62
C ALA A 287 -12.62 -0.93 -2.00
N MET A 288 -11.84 -0.43 -2.98
CA MET A 288 -11.73 -1.07 -4.30
C MET A 288 -11.19 -2.50 -4.19
N ASP A 289 -10.17 -2.71 -3.37
CA ASP A 289 -9.60 -4.03 -3.11
C ASP A 289 -10.63 -4.98 -2.49
N ALA A 290 -11.39 -4.52 -1.50
CA ALA A 290 -12.39 -5.33 -0.81
C ALA A 290 -13.55 -5.72 -1.74
N VAL A 291 -14.13 -4.76 -2.49
CA VAL A 291 -15.27 -5.04 -3.37
C VAL A 291 -14.89 -5.92 -4.55
N ARG A 292 -13.71 -5.70 -5.14
CA ARG A 292 -13.19 -6.53 -6.24
C ARG A 292 -12.85 -7.94 -5.77
N THR A 293 -12.39 -8.07 -4.51
CA THR A 293 -12.21 -9.37 -3.86
C THR A 293 -13.54 -10.08 -3.68
N ALA A 294 -14.57 -9.39 -3.16
CA ALA A 294 -15.91 -9.95 -3.02
C ALA A 294 -16.49 -10.43 -4.36
N LYS A 295 -16.29 -9.64 -5.43
CA LYS A 295 -16.72 -10.03 -6.78
C LYS A 295 -16.07 -11.35 -7.22
N ARG A 296 -14.76 -11.51 -7.01
CA ARG A 296 -13.99 -12.74 -7.32
C ARG A 296 -14.39 -13.94 -6.46
N LEU A 297 -14.90 -13.70 -5.26
CA LEU A 297 -15.44 -14.73 -4.38
C LEU A 297 -16.89 -15.11 -4.74
N GLY A 298 -17.47 -14.56 -5.81
CA GLY A 298 -18.74 -14.96 -6.36
C GLY A 298 -19.93 -14.07 -5.99
N ALA A 299 -19.71 -12.85 -5.52
CA ALA A 299 -20.80 -11.91 -5.29
C ALA A 299 -21.53 -11.59 -6.60
N GLU A 300 -22.86 -11.81 -6.59
CA GLU A 300 -23.74 -11.46 -7.70
C GLU A 300 -23.83 -9.93 -7.81
N HIS A 301 -24.12 -9.27 -6.69
CA HIS A 301 -24.11 -7.83 -6.52
C HIS A 301 -22.96 -7.43 -5.58
N ALA A 302 -21.98 -6.71 -6.11
CA ALA A 302 -20.87 -6.14 -5.34
C ALA A 302 -20.93 -4.60 -5.47
N ILE A 303 -21.25 -3.93 -4.37
CA ILE A 303 -21.61 -2.50 -4.36
C ILE A 303 -20.57 -1.71 -3.55
N ILE A 304 -20.03 -0.65 -4.16
CA ILE A 304 -19.32 0.41 -3.42
C ILE A 304 -20.33 1.48 -3.01
N ALA A 305 -20.54 1.62 -1.72
CA ALA A 305 -21.36 2.67 -1.12
C ALA A 305 -20.47 3.80 -0.60
N TYR A 306 -20.64 5.01 -1.14
CA TYR A 306 -19.76 6.13 -0.82
C TYR A 306 -20.53 7.40 -0.50
N ARG A 307 -20.10 8.11 0.55
CA ARG A 307 -20.80 9.32 1.07
C ARG A 307 -20.66 10.58 0.21
N ARG A 308 -19.81 10.55 -0.84
CA ARG A 308 -19.63 11.61 -1.84
C ARG A 308 -19.86 11.05 -3.23
N THR A 309 -19.51 11.79 -4.27
CA THR A 309 -19.55 11.28 -5.65
C THR A 309 -18.25 10.57 -6.05
N GLU A 310 -18.24 9.97 -7.24
CA GLU A 310 -17.04 9.31 -7.77
C GLU A 310 -15.85 10.28 -7.92
N ASP A 311 -16.12 11.56 -8.17
CA ASP A 311 -15.07 12.57 -8.36
C ASP A 311 -14.27 12.83 -7.08
N GLU A 312 -14.91 12.69 -5.91
CA GLU A 312 -14.26 12.84 -4.62
C GLU A 312 -13.66 11.53 -4.07
N MET A 313 -13.75 10.42 -4.80
CA MET A 313 -13.12 9.17 -4.36
C MET A 313 -11.59 9.30 -4.36
N PRO A 314 -10.91 8.99 -3.24
CA PRO A 314 -9.45 9.07 -3.15
C PRO A 314 -8.72 7.86 -3.73
N CYS A 315 -9.43 6.86 -4.26
CA CYS A 315 -8.80 5.71 -4.90
C CYS A 315 -8.12 6.11 -6.23
N ARG A 316 -7.21 5.27 -6.69
CA ARG A 316 -6.65 5.37 -8.04
C ARG A 316 -7.77 5.30 -9.08
N ARG A 317 -7.69 6.18 -10.09
CA ARG A 317 -8.68 6.17 -11.18
C ARG A 317 -8.68 4.85 -11.95
N ALA A 318 -7.51 4.23 -12.14
CA ALA A 318 -7.40 2.92 -12.73
C ALA A 318 -8.15 1.85 -11.94
N GLU A 319 -8.07 1.87 -10.60
CA GLU A 319 -8.75 0.88 -9.75
C GLU A 319 -10.27 1.03 -9.78
N LEU A 320 -10.79 2.27 -9.83
CA LEU A 320 -12.21 2.52 -10.02
C LEU A 320 -12.68 2.04 -11.41
N HIS A 321 -11.88 2.30 -12.46
CA HIS A 321 -12.16 1.82 -13.81
C HIS A 321 -12.20 0.29 -13.85
N HIS A 322 -11.22 -0.38 -13.27
CA HIS A 322 -11.19 -1.85 -13.18
C HIS A 322 -12.40 -2.40 -12.43
N ALA A 323 -12.77 -1.81 -11.28
CA ALA A 323 -13.92 -2.24 -10.51
C ALA A 323 -15.21 -2.18 -11.34
N LYS A 324 -15.45 -1.07 -12.03
CA LYS A 324 -16.64 -0.88 -12.89
C LYS A 324 -16.63 -1.85 -14.08
N ALA A 325 -15.49 -2.06 -14.72
CA ALA A 325 -15.34 -3.01 -15.83
C ALA A 325 -15.60 -4.47 -15.38
N GLU A 326 -15.26 -4.79 -14.12
CA GLU A 326 -15.50 -6.10 -13.49
C GLU A 326 -16.93 -6.27 -12.97
N GLY A 327 -17.82 -5.29 -13.21
CA GLY A 327 -19.24 -5.35 -12.83
C GLY A 327 -19.52 -4.95 -11.38
N VAL A 328 -18.65 -4.17 -10.76
CA VAL A 328 -18.92 -3.54 -9.46
C VAL A 328 -19.87 -2.36 -9.65
N GLU A 329 -20.91 -2.32 -8.84
CA GLU A 329 -21.89 -1.25 -8.81
C GLU A 329 -21.40 -0.11 -7.92
N VAL A 330 -21.57 1.14 -8.35
CA VAL A 330 -21.21 2.32 -7.56
C VAL A 330 -22.46 3.03 -7.10
N LEU A 331 -22.66 3.10 -5.78
CA LEU A 331 -23.76 3.81 -5.12
C LEU A 331 -23.21 5.05 -4.41
N PRO A 332 -23.19 6.21 -5.05
CA PRO A 332 -22.70 7.43 -4.46
C PRO A 332 -23.74 8.08 -3.54
N LEU A 333 -23.26 9.04 -2.73
CA LEU A 333 -24.10 9.90 -1.88
C LEU A 333 -24.93 9.13 -0.86
N VAL A 334 -24.36 8.09 -0.25
CA VAL A 334 -24.98 7.33 0.84
C VAL A 334 -23.98 7.12 2.00
N SER A 335 -24.51 7.12 3.22
CA SER A 335 -23.77 6.85 4.45
C SER A 335 -24.53 5.84 5.30
N PRO A 336 -23.89 4.81 5.89
CA PRO A 336 -24.59 3.81 6.69
C PRO A 336 -25.12 4.44 7.98
N LEU A 337 -26.32 4.02 8.40
CA LEU A 337 -26.98 4.40 9.65
C LEU A 337 -27.12 3.20 10.60
N GLU A 338 -27.42 2.02 10.07
CA GLU A 338 -27.69 0.82 10.87
C GLU A 338 -27.49 -0.42 9.99
N PHE A 339 -26.84 -1.46 10.52
CA PHE A 339 -26.87 -2.79 9.94
C PHE A 339 -28.01 -3.60 10.58
N VAL A 340 -28.89 -4.17 9.74
CA VAL A 340 -30.10 -4.86 10.16
C VAL A 340 -29.82 -6.35 10.26
N ALA A 341 -30.21 -6.94 11.41
CA ALA A 341 -30.09 -8.38 11.60
C ALA A 341 -31.24 -9.13 10.96
N GLY A 342 -30.96 -10.23 10.28
CA GLY A 342 -31.93 -11.19 9.82
C GLY A 342 -32.38 -12.17 10.93
N GLU A 343 -33.21 -13.12 10.57
CA GLU A 343 -33.75 -14.13 11.51
C GLU A 343 -32.64 -15.03 12.11
N ASP A 344 -31.54 -15.25 11.37
CA ASP A 344 -30.36 -16.00 11.80
C ASP A 344 -29.37 -15.19 12.66
N GLY A 345 -29.69 -13.92 12.91
CA GLY A 345 -28.85 -12.98 13.63
C GLY A 345 -27.67 -12.40 12.84
N SER A 346 -27.49 -12.81 11.58
CA SER A 346 -26.49 -12.21 10.67
C SER A 346 -27.05 -10.95 9.99
N VAL A 347 -26.15 -10.12 9.39
CA VAL A 347 -26.61 -8.97 8.61
C VAL A 347 -27.45 -9.43 7.40
N CYS A 348 -28.61 -8.77 7.17
CA CYS A 348 -29.47 -9.04 6.02
C CYS A 348 -29.75 -7.77 5.19
N ALA A 349 -29.51 -6.60 5.78
CA ALA A 349 -29.67 -5.31 5.07
C ALA A 349 -28.86 -4.23 5.79
N VAL A 350 -28.68 -3.09 5.13
CA VAL A 350 -28.15 -1.86 5.73
C VAL A 350 -29.06 -0.69 5.41
N LYS A 351 -29.44 0.07 6.45
CA LYS A 351 -30.11 1.35 6.28
C LYS A 351 -29.05 2.44 6.01
N VAL A 352 -29.27 3.20 4.96
CA VAL A 352 -28.36 4.27 4.54
C VAL A 352 -29.09 5.62 4.50
N GLN A 353 -28.40 6.66 4.94
CA GLN A 353 -28.80 8.05 4.78
C GLN A 353 -28.37 8.56 3.43
N LYS A 354 -29.29 9.11 2.62
CA LYS A 354 -28.92 9.83 1.39
C LYS A 354 -28.24 11.14 1.71
N MET A 355 -27.23 11.45 0.93
CA MET A 355 -26.38 12.63 1.12
C MET A 355 -26.51 13.58 -0.06
N LYS A 356 -26.11 14.82 0.13
CA LYS A 356 -25.81 15.79 -0.94
C LYS A 356 -24.45 16.40 -0.69
N LEU A 357 -23.84 16.97 -1.73
CA LEU A 357 -22.57 17.68 -1.57
C LEU A 357 -22.82 19.12 -1.11
N GLY A 358 -22.11 19.51 -0.05
CA GLY A 358 -22.02 20.87 0.45
C GLY A 358 -20.74 21.57 -0.02
N GLU A 359 -20.27 22.55 0.75
CA GLU A 359 -19.02 23.28 0.48
C GLU A 359 -17.78 22.36 0.64
N PRO A 360 -16.66 22.70 0.00
CA PRO A 360 -15.40 21.97 0.17
C PRO A 360 -14.91 21.96 1.63
N ASP A 361 -14.29 20.84 2.03
CA ASP A 361 -13.58 20.73 3.31
C ASP A 361 -12.10 21.18 3.16
N GLU A 362 -11.33 21.09 4.24
CA GLU A 362 -9.89 21.47 4.26
C GLU A 362 -9.04 20.70 3.24
N SER A 363 -9.49 19.51 2.81
CA SER A 363 -8.85 18.71 1.75
C SER A 363 -9.26 19.15 0.33
N GLY A 364 -10.11 20.15 0.19
CA GLY A 364 -10.67 20.62 -1.07
C GLY A 364 -11.82 19.75 -1.61
N ARG A 365 -12.22 18.68 -0.92
CA ARG A 365 -13.33 17.82 -1.32
C ARG A 365 -14.64 18.31 -0.73
N ARG A 366 -15.71 18.27 -1.51
CA ARG A 366 -17.03 18.72 -1.07
C ARG A 366 -17.53 17.86 0.12
N ARG A 367 -18.06 18.53 1.15
CA ARG A 367 -18.56 17.86 2.36
C ARG A 367 -19.83 17.07 2.06
N PRO A 368 -19.98 15.82 2.55
CA PRO A 368 -21.26 15.11 2.48
C PRO A 368 -22.20 15.69 3.55
N VAL A 369 -23.41 16.10 3.13
CA VAL A 369 -24.46 16.64 4.00
C VAL A 369 -25.67 15.73 3.91
N PRO A 370 -26.25 15.27 5.04
CA PRO A 370 -27.43 14.40 5.00
C PRO A 370 -28.65 15.15 4.45
N ILE A 371 -29.49 14.43 3.71
CA ILE A 371 -30.81 14.88 3.28
C ILE A 371 -31.79 14.37 4.32
N GLU A 372 -32.37 15.26 5.12
CA GLU A 372 -33.25 14.90 6.23
C GLU A 372 -34.41 13.99 5.79
N GLY A 373 -34.62 12.88 6.51
CA GLY A 373 -35.67 11.91 6.25
C GLY A 373 -35.44 11.02 5.02
N ALA A 374 -34.42 11.23 4.22
CA ALA A 374 -34.13 10.40 3.04
C ALA A 374 -33.31 9.16 3.41
N ILE A 375 -33.97 8.15 3.91
CA ILE A 375 -33.38 6.86 4.31
C ILE A 375 -33.81 5.80 3.28
N GLU A 376 -32.88 4.91 2.95
CA GLU A 376 -33.09 3.76 2.07
C GLU A 376 -32.53 2.51 2.74
N GLU A 377 -33.13 1.35 2.48
CA GLU A 377 -32.62 0.07 2.93
C GLU A 377 -32.07 -0.71 1.72
N ILE A 378 -30.84 -1.21 1.87
CA ILE A 378 -30.11 -1.95 0.85
C ILE A 378 -29.96 -3.38 1.36
N PRO A 379 -30.52 -4.39 0.68
CA PRO A 379 -30.30 -5.78 1.05
C PRO A 379 -28.80 -6.16 0.92
N CYS A 380 -28.25 -6.79 1.95
CA CYS A 380 -26.89 -7.32 1.90
C CYS A 380 -26.74 -8.49 2.86
N ASP A 381 -25.97 -9.49 2.47
CA ASP A 381 -25.63 -10.64 3.30
C ASP A 381 -24.17 -10.61 3.76
N VAL A 382 -23.41 -9.65 3.25
CA VAL A 382 -22.08 -9.25 3.72
C VAL A 382 -21.93 -7.74 3.62
N ALA A 383 -21.46 -7.10 4.67
CA ALA A 383 -21.11 -5.69 4.70
C ALA A 383 -19.63 -5.49 5.09
N ILE A 384 -18.95 -4.56 4.42
CA ILE A 384 -17.51 -4.33 4.66
C ILE A 384 -17.26 -2.84 4.89
N SER A 385 -16.72 -2.49 6.06
CA SER A 385 -16.31 -1.13 6.39
C SER A 385 -14.87 -0.87 5.94
N ALA A 386 -14.69 0.08 5.02
CA ALA A 386 -13.40 0.49 4.43
C ALA A 386 -13.15 2.00 4.60
N ILE A 387 -13.43 2.54 5.79
CA ILE A 387 -13.37 3.99 6.11
C ILE A 387 -12.02 4.46 6.66
N GLY A 388 -11.01 3.59 6.60
CA GLY A 388 -9.64 3.86 7.03
C GLY A 388 -9.27 3.18 8.34
N THR A 389 -8.04 3.42 8.77
CA THR A 389 -7.42 2.80 9.95
C THR A 389 -6.80 3.86 10.86
N ASN A 390 -6.47 3.44 12.08
CA ASN A 390 -5.77 4.20 13.11
C ASN A 390 -4.39 3.56 13.38
N ALA A 391 -3.57 4.25 14.16
CA ALA A 391 -2.26 3.77 14.61
C ALA A 391 -2.35 2.37 15.24
N ASN A 392 -1.30 1.57 15.06
CA ASN A 392 -1.19 0.28 15.71
C ASN A 392 -0.98 0.48 17.23
N PRO A 393 -1.88 -0.01 18.10
CA PRO A 393 -1.80 0.24 19.54
C PRO A 393 -0.59 -0.41 20.21
N PHE A 394 0.06 -1.40 19.58
CA PHE A 394 1.29 -2.00 20.09
C PHE A 394 2.48 -1.03 20.13
N ALA A 395 2.45 0.07 19.36
CA ALA A 395 3.47 1.10 19.43
C ALA A 395 3.70 1.62 20.86
N ALA A 396 2.63 1.76 21.64
CA ALA A 396 2.70 2.18 23.05
C ALA A 396 3.44 1.17 23.96
N LYS A 397 3.49 -0.11 23.58
CA LYS A 397 4.12 -1.17 24.37
C LYS A 397 5.58 -1.39 24.02
N ILE A 398 6.07 -0.83 22.94
CA ILE A 398 7.50 -0.94 22.55
C ILE A 398 8.39 -0.31 23.63
N GLY A 399 7.93 0.74 24.26
CA GLY A 399 8.69 1.41 25.33
C GLY A 399 9.69 2.43 24.78
N GLY A 400 10.78 2.68 25.55
CA GLY A 400 11.67 3.80 25.30
C GLY A 400 11.04 5.13 25.70
N LYS A 401 11.68 6.25 25.32
CA LYS A 401 11.19 7.60 25.59
C LYS A 401 10.40 8.19 24.41
N MET A 402 9.77 7.32 23.59
CA MET A 402 8.96 7.76 22.45
C MET A 402 7.67 8.42 22.93
N GLU A 403 7.39 9.60 22.41
CA GLU A 403 6.09 10.26 22.59
C GLU A 403 5.09 9.78 21.54
N LEU A 404 3.84 9.61 21.98
CA LEU A 404 2.70 9.36 21.10
C LEU A 404 1.78 10.57 21.13
N ASN A 405 1.23 10.92 19.97
CA ASN A 405 0.19 11.95 19.92
C ASN A 405 -1.15 11.41 20.46
N LYS A 406 -2.15 12.27 20.59
CA LYS A 406 -3.49 11.93 21.13
C LYS A 406 -4.24 10.86 20.34
N TRP A 407 -3.78 10.51 19.14
CA TRP A 407 -4.37 9.44 18.31
C TRP A 407 -3.54 8.16 18.29
N GLY A 408 -2.45 8.09 19.11
CA GLY A 408 -1.58 6.92 19.22
C GLY A 408 -0.50 6.80 18.15
N TYR A 409 -0.31 7.80 17.29
CA TYR A 409 0.80 7.85 16.34
C TYR A 409 2.09 8.31 17.03
N ILE A 410 3.22 7.72 16.62
CA ILE A 410 4.54 8.11 17.13
C ILE A 410 4.88 9.52 16.65
N VAL A 411 5.33 10.38 17.57
CA VAL A 411 5.88 11.70 17.24
C VAL A 411 7.33 11.53 16.78
N ALA A 412 7.58 11.88 15.52
CA ALA A 412 8.91 11.80 14.92
C ALA A 412 9.16 13.03 14.04
N ASP A 413 10.42 13.40 13.89
CA ASP A 413 10.84 14.46 12.99
C ASP A 413 10.60 14.06 11.52
N GLU A 414 10.01 14.93 10.73
CA GLU A 414 9.57 14.61 9.35
C GLU A 414 10.76 14.40 8.38
N GLU A 415 11.91 14.99 8.65
CA GLU A 415 13.08 14.91 7.78
C GLU A 415 14.01 13.76 8.15
N THR A 416 14.08 13.41 9.43
CA THR A 416 15.02 12.40 9.92
C THR A 416 14.34 11.12 10.39
N GLY A 417 13.05 11.15 10.70
CA GLY A 417 12.34 10.06 11.35
C GLY A 417 12.72 9.84 12.82
N GLN A 418 13.60 10.66 13.41
CA GLN A 418 14.03 10.51 14.79
C GLN A 418 12.89 10.85 15.74
N THR A 419 12.68 10.03 16.77
CA THR A 419 11.67 10.25 17.80
C THR A 419 12.23 11.10 18.95
N THR A 420 11.46 11.29 20.01
CA THR A 420 11.94 11.92 21.26
C THR A 420 12.97 11.06 22.01
N ASP A 421 13.12 9.77 21.70
CA ASP A 421 14.24 8.94 22.11
C ASP A 421 15.34 9.01 21.06
N PRO A 422 16.58 9.47 21.42
CA PRO A 422 17.65 9.66 20.43
C PRO A 422 18.18 8.37 19.79
N ARG A 423 17.81 7.19 20.31
CA ARG A 423 18.19 5.89 19.76
C ARG A 423 17.06 5.22 18.98
N ILE A 424 15.89 5.88 18.88
CA ILE A 424 14.71 5.31 18.22
C ILE A 424 14.26 6.23 17.11
N TRP A 425 14.04 5.65 15.93
CA TRP A 425 13.44 6.28 14.76
C TRP A 425 12.11 5.61 14.44
N ALA A 426 11.24 6.32 13.76
CA ALA A 426 9.96 5.79 13.32
C ALA A 426 9.56 6.35 11.95
N GLY A 427 8.75 5.60 11.18
CA GLY A 427 8.26 6.09 9.90
C GLY A 427 7.19 5.19 9.28
N GLY A 428 6.62 5.70 8.18
CA GLY A 428 5.45 5.10 7.54
C GLY A 428 4.17 5.39 8.33
N ASP A 429 3.16 4.55 8.15
CA ASP A 429 1.80 4.83 8.64
C ASP A 429 1.68 4.95 10.17
N ILE A 430 2.66 4.45 10.93
CA ILE A 430 2.68 4.63 12.40
C ILE A 430 3.00 6.08 12.82
N VAL A 431 3.55 6.88 11.91
CA VAL A 431 3.84 8.30 12.13
C VAL A 431 2.81 9.18 11.42
N THR A 432 2.58 8.95 10.13
CA THR A 432 1.79 9.85 9.28
C THR A 432 0.31 9.47 9.16
N GLY A 433 -0.09 8.30 9.64
CA GLY A 433 -1.36 7.68 9.26
C GLY A 433 -1.26 6.96 7.92
N ALA A 434 -2.33 6.24 7.56
CA ALA A 434 -2.37 5.45 6.33
C ALA A 434 -2.15 6.31 5.09
N ALA A 435 -1.11 5.97 4.31
CA ALA A 435 -0.69 6.71 3.13
C ALA A 435 -0.42 5.74 1.95
N THR A 436 0.63 5.97 1.19
CA THR A 436 1.01 5.12 0.04
C THR A 436 2.29 4.33 0.33
N VAL A 437 2.45 3.20 -0.38
CA VAL A 437 3.66 2.36 -0.29
C VAL A 437 4.93 3.20 -0.47
N ILE A 438 4.99 4.03 -1.51
CA ILE A 438 6.17 4.83 -1.83
C ILE A 438 6.47 5.93 -0.79
N LEU A 439 5.45 6.52 -0.15
CA LEU A 439 5.65 7.47 0.95
C LEU A 439 6.22 6.77 2.19
N ALA A 440 5.73 5.58 2.50
CA ALA A 440 6.28 4.77 3.59
C ALA A 440 7.74 4.35 3.30
N MET A 441 8.08 4.02 2.05
CA MET A 441 9.45 3.77 1.61
C MET A 441 10.34 5.00 1.79
N GLY A 442 9.85 6.18 1.38
CA GLY A 442 10.55 7.45 1.55
C GLY A 442 10.90 7.73 3.01
N ALA A 443 9.97 7.47 3.93
CA ALA A 443 10.22 7.58 5.37
C ALA A 443 11.33 6.60 5.83
N GLY A 444 11.30 5.34 5.37
CA GLY A 444 12.34 4.35 5.66
C GLY A 444 13.73 4.76 5.16
N LYS A 445 13.80 5.32 3.93
CA LYS A 445 15.05 5.84 3.33
C LYS A 445 15.63 7.00 4.13
N LYS A 446 14.79 7.98 4.51
CA LYS A 446 15.19 9.11 5.36
C LYS A 446 15.71 8.65 6.72
N ALA A 447 15.00 7.75 7.37
CA ALA A 447 15.39 7.21 8.66
C ALA A 447 16.71 6.44 8.58
N ALA A 448 16.92 5.61 7.55
CA ALA A 448 18.18 4.89 7.35
C ALA A 448 19.38 5.86 7.21
N ALA A 449 19.21 6.94 6.44
CA ALA A 449 20.24 7.97 6.31
C ALA A 449 20.53 8.67 7.65
N SER A 450 19.48 8.99 8.42
CA SER A 450 19.62 9.61 9.75
C SER A 450 20.30 8.69 10.77
N ILE A 451 19.92 7.39 10.78
CA ILE A 451 20.55 6.37 11.63
C ILE A 451 22.04 6.24 11.27
N THR A 452 22.35 6.15 9.98
CA THR A 452 23.74 6.06 9.49
C THR A 452 24.56 7.25 9.97
N LYS A 453 24.05 8.47 9.78
CA LYS A 453 24.70 9.68 10.26
C LYS A 453 24.88 9.69 11.77
N SER A 454 23.88 9.28 12.52
CA SER A 454 23.93 9.27 13.99
C SER A 454 24.95 8.28 14.55
N LEU A 455 25.04 7.08 13.94
CA LEU A 455 25.89 6.01 14.49
C LEU A 455 27.32 5.99 13.94
N LEU A 456 27.55 6.54 12.74
CA LEU A 456 28.87 6.57 12.09
C LEU A 456 29.49 7.96 12.06
N GLY A 457 28.73 9.02 12.33
CA GLY A 457 29.24 10.41 12.35
C GLY A 457 29.49 11.01 10.96
N GLU A 458 28.88 10.46 9.90
CA GLU A 458 29.06 10.87 8.49
C GLU A 458 27.95 11.78 7.99
#